data_a431dc953ab1e557559d13edab550cda
#
_entry.id   a431dc953ab1e557559d13edab550cda
#
_cell.length_a   1.000
_cell.length_b   1.000
_cell.length_c   1.000
_cell.angle_alpha   90.00
_cell.angle_beta   90.00
_cell.angle_gamma   90.00
#
_symmetry.space_group_name_H-M   'P 1'
#
loop_
_entity.id
_entity.type
_entity.pdbx_description
1 polymer ?
#
loop_
_entity_poly.entity_id
_entity_poly.type
_entity_poly.pdbx_seq_one_letter_code
_entity_poly.pdbx_strand_id
1 'polypeptide(L)'
;MSKNITIILSTHNEELSIDHTISELIKHIKDVEKVVVDDNSPDGTLETVKKINYPKLKIFNREKNKGLASAFLLGLINSSGDIIGWLDSNMGSLAIKFPEMISKLDNADIVLLSRYVSGGRDDRNIIRVVASRLINNLAKFILRSKIQDLSSGIFLMKRKVLLDVVPVASGHGEFMVEFLYKAEKKGNNIIEIPYVHPVDIEENSKSFPNLGRFLLLGFFYILRLFQAIFRR
;
A
#
# COMPACT_ATOMS: atom_id res chain seq x y z
N MET A 1 -6.17 -9.17 -24.48
CA MET A 1 -7.27 -9.19 -23.49
C MET A 1 -7.12 -7.98 -22.59
N SER A 2 -8.17 -7.22 -22.32
CA SER A 2 -8.11 -6.12 -21.33
C SER A 2 -7.83 -6.71 -19.95
N LYS A 3 -6.80 -6.21 -19.26
CA LYS A 3 -6.49 -6.65 -17.88
C LYS A 3 -7.58 -6.12 -16.95
N ASN A 4 -8.28 -7.00 -16.25
CA ASN A 4 -9.25 -6.60 -15.24
C ASN A 4 -8.48 -6.21 -13.95
N ILE A 5 -8.57 -4.95 -13.53
CA ILE A 5 -7.76 -4.39 -12.46
C ILE A 5 -8.68 -3.85 -11.36
N THR A 6 -8.33 -4.13 -10.11
CA THR A 6 -8.93 -3.50 -8.93
C THR A 6 -7.87 -2.72 -8.16
N ILE A 7 -8.14 -1.47 -7.83
CA ILE A 7 -7.32 -0.67 -6.89
C ILE A 7 -8.06 -0.54 -5.57
N ILE A 8 -7.40 -0.94 -4.50
CA ILE A 8 -7.90 -0.86 -3.13
C ILE A 8 -7.34 0.40 -2.48
N LEU A 9 -8.21 1.18 -1.86
CA LEU A 9 -7.91 2.38 -1.10
C LEU A 9 -8.44 2.21 0.31
N SER A 10 -7.55 2.22 1.31
CA SER A 10 -7.96 2.23 2.72
C SER A 10 -7.98 3.67 3.21
N THR A 11 -9.06 4.08 3.86
CA THR A 11 -9.25 5.46 4.31
C THR A 11 -9.55 5.55 5.81
N HIS A 12 -9.01 6.58 6.44
CA HIS A 12 -9.39 7.05 7.77
C HIS A 12 -8.95 8.49 7.94
N ASN A 13 -9.91 9.43 8.00
CA ASN A 13 -9.68 10.88 8.01
C ASN A 13 -8.86 11.36 6.79
N GLU A 14 -9.43 11.17 5.61
CA GLU A 14 -8.81 11.52 4.32
C GLU A 14 -9.74 12.40 3.46
N GLU A 15 -10.65 13.17 4.07
CA GLU A 15 -11.62 14.02 3.37
C GLU A 15 -10.97 14.93 2.34
N LEU A 16 -9.81 15.53 2.68
CA LEU A 16 -9.10 16.48 1.83
C LEU A 16 -8.36 15.87 0.64
N SER A 17 -8.10 14.55 0.68
CA SER A 17 -7.23 13.89 -0.30
C SER A 17 -7.94 12.84 -1.15
N ILE A 18 -8.99 12.21 -0.65
CA ILE A 18 -9.58 11.02 -1.27
C ILE A 18 -10.21 11.30 -2.64
N ASP A 19 -10.91 12.44 -2.80
CA ASP A 19 -11.51 12.82 -4.08
C ASP A 19 -10.43 13.00 -5.17
N HIS A 20 -9.36 13.73 -4.85
CA HIS A 20 -8.22 13.89 -5.73
C HIS A 20 -7.60 12.54 -6.12
N THR A 21 -7.40 11.65 -5.14
CA THR A 21 -6.82 10.32 -5.38
C THR A 21 -7.66 9.47 -6.32
N ILE A 22 -8.97 9.42 -6.12
CA ILE A 22 -9.88 8.67 -6.99
C ILE A 22 -9.94 9.31 -8.39
N SER A 23 -9.96 10.63 -8.47
CA SER A 23 -9.97 11.38 -9.74
C SER A 23 -8.69 11.13 -10.56
N GLU A 24 -7.50 11.15 -9.94
CA GLU A 24 -6.25 10.83 -10.62
C GLU A 24 -6.19 9.35 -11.06
N LEU A 25 -6.72 8.42 -10.27
CA LEU A 25 -6.84 7.03 -10.71
C LEU A 25 -7.79 6.89 -11.91
N ILE A 26 -8.91 7.60 -11.96
CA ILE A 26 -9.83 7.57 -13.11
C ILE A 26 -9.16 8.14 -14.36
N LYS A 27 -8.40 9.21 -14.21
CA LYS A 27 -7.68 9.88 -15.29
C LYS A 27 -6.59 9.01 -15.92
N HIS A 28 -5.79 8.35 -15.10
CA HIS A 28 -4.61 7.60 -15.55
C HIS A 28 -4.89 6.14 -15.88
N ILE A 29 -5.92 5.53 -15.25
CA ILE A 29 -6.28 4.14 -15.47
C ILE A 29 -7.79 4.06 -15.71
N LYS A 30 -8.14 4.03 -16.99
CA LYS A 30 -9.56 3.93 -17.40
C LYS A 30 -10.11 2.53 -17.06
N ASP A 31 -11.39 2.50 -16.75
CA ASP A 31 -12.19 1.28 -16.63
C ASP A 31 -11.74 0.28 -15.54
N VAL A 32 -11.11 0.79 -14.48
CA VAL A 32 -10.58 0.04 -13.35
C VAL A 32 -11.54 0.09 -12.16
N GLU A 33 -11.80 -1.05 -11.55
CA GLU A 33 -12.56 -1.13 -10.30
C GLU A 33 -11.79 -0.44 -9.16
N LYS A 34 -12.46 0.39 -8.38
CA LYS A 34 -11.94 0.99 -7.17
C LYS A 34 -12.72 0.48 -5.98
N VAL A 35 -12.03 -0.01 -4.96
CA VAL A 35 -12.62 -0.48 -3.71
C VAL A 35 -12.11 0.40 -2.59
N VAL A 36 -12.97 1.27 -2.08
CA VAL A 36 -12.67 2.12 -0.93
C VAL A 36 -13.16 1.43 0.34
N VAL A 37 -12.26 1.28 1.31
CA VAL A 37 -12.58 0.72 2.63
C VAL A 37 -12.30 1.80 3.67
N ASP A 38 -13.38 2.38 4.20
CA ASP A 38 -13.33 3.44 5.20
C ASP A 38 -13.47 2.89 6.61
N ASP A 39 -12.58 3.31 7.51
CA ASP A 39 -12.55 2.90 8.91
C ASP A 39 -13.44 3.81 9.80
N ASN A 40 -14.65 4.13 9.30
CA ASN A 40 -15.62 5.00 9.96
C ASN A 40 -15.01 6.35 10.31
N SER A 41 -14.59 7.05 9.27
CA SER A 41 -13.99 8.39 9.36
C SER A 41 -15.01 9.41 9.89
N PRO A 42 -14.68 10.19 10.92
CA PRO A 42 -15.57 11.23 11.44
C PRO A 42 -15.48 12.57 10.69
N ASP A 43 -14.56 12.72 9.71
CA ASP A 43 -14.22 13.99 9.06
C ASP A 43 -14.99 14.29 7.76
N GLY A 44 -15.90 13.41 7.32
CA GLY A 44 -16.60 13.58 6.04
C GLY A 44 -15.98 12.80 4.87
N THR A 45 -14.93 12.01 5.09
CA THR A 45 -14.32 11.14 4.06
C THR A 45 -15.35 10.29 3.33
N LEU A 46 -16.21 9.60 4.08
CA LEU A 46 -17.22 8.69 3.51
C LEU A 46 -18.24 9.43 2.64
N GLU A 47 -18.68 10.61 3.08
CA GLU A 47 -19.61 11.48 2.35
C GLU A 47 -18.99 11.99 1.05
N THR A 48 -17.70 12.32 1.08
CA THR A 48 -16.94 12.74 -0.11
C THR A 48 -16.84 11.61 -1.13
N VAL A 49 -16.50 10.39 -0.69
CA VAL A 49 -16.44 9.23 -1.59
C VAL A 49 -17.81 8.89 -2.20
N LYS A 50 -18.90 8.97 -1.43
CA LYS A 50 -20.27 8.70 -1.91
C LYS A 50 -20.75 9.67 -3.00
N LYS A 51 -20.21 10.88 -3.06
CA LYS A 51 -20.54 11.87 -4.11
C LYS A 51 -19.88 11.56 -5.45
N ILE A 52 -18.86 10.69 -5.48
CA ILE A 52 -18.13 10.35 -6.71
C ILE A 52 -19.00 9.47 -7.60
N ASN A 53 -19.40 9.97 -8.74
CA ASN A 53 -20.17 9.21 -9.74
C ASN A 53 -19.23 8.39 -10.62
N TYR A 54 -18.89 7.18 -10.20
CA TYR A 54 -18.09 6.25 -10.97
C TYR A 54 -18.65 4.82 -10.91
N PRO A 55 -19.05 4.21 -12.05
CA PRO A 55 -19.81 2.95 -12.08
C PRO A 55 -19.09 1.76 -11.43
N LYS A 56 -17.75 1.75 -11.40
CA LYS A 56 -16.93 0.68 -10.83
C LYS A 56 -16.33 1.05 -9.47
N LEU A 57 -16.98 1.94 -8.71
CA LEU A 57 -16.61 2.29 -7.34
C LEU A 57 -17.43 1.46 -6.36
N LYS A 58 -16.75 0.71 -5.50
CA LYS A 58 -17.33 0.01 -4.36
C LYS A 58 -16.88 0.68 -3.07
N ILE A 59 -17.79 0.86 -2.12
CA ILE A 59 -17.54 1.56 -0.85
C ILE A 59 -17.94 0.65 0.30
N PHE A 60 -17.02 0.47 1.24
CA PHE A 60 -17.23 -0.28 2.48
C PHE A 60 -16.90 0.60 3.68
N ASN A 61 -17.86 0.83 4.56
CA ASN A 61 -17.65 1.50 5.84
C ASN A 61 -17.55 0.46 6.96
N ARG A 62 -16.55 0.59 7.85
CA ARG A 62 -16.27 -0.37 8.92
C ARG A 62 -16.35 0.29 10.30
N GLU A 63 -17.30 -0.10 11.11
CA GLU A 63 -17.40 0.35 12.49
C GLU A 63 -16.43 -0.43 13.42
N LYS A 64 -16.16 -1.70 13.09
CA LYS A 64 -15.36 -2.64 13.90
C LYS A 64 -14.19 -3.19 13.08
N ASN A 65 -13.22 -3.81 13.78
CA ASN A 65 -12.05 -4.47 13.18
C ASN A 65 -11.22 -3.51 12.31
N LYS A 66 -11.07 -2.27 12.76
CA LYS A 66 -10.34 -1.21 12.06
C LYS A 66 -8.85 -1.53 11.92
N GLY A 67 -8.22 -0.92 10.96
CA GLY A 67 -6.77 -1.01 10.73
C GLY A 67 -6.41 -1.32 9.29
N LEU A 68 -5.23 -0.88 8.87
CA LEU A 68 -4.77 -0.86 7.49
C LEU A 68 -4.76 -2.25 6.84
N ALA A 69 -4.15 -3.23 7.51
CA ALA A 69 -4.04 -4.60 7.00
C ALA A 69 -5.41 -5.27 6.81
N SER A 70 -6.32 -5.10 7.79
CA SER A 70 -7.67 -5.67 7.69
C SER A 70 -8.55 -4.93 6.68
N ALA A 71 -8.30 -3.62 6.44
CA ALA A 71 -8.95 -2.86 5.38
C ALA A 71 -8.55 -3.39 4.01
N PHE A 72 -7.25 -3.60 3.81
CA PHE A 72 -6.75 -4.21 2.57
C PHE A 72 -7.38 -5.58 2.32
N LEU A 73 -7.40 -6.44 3.33
CA LEU A 73 -7.98 -7.78 3.19
C LEU A 73 -9.48 -7.74 2.85
N LEU A 74 -10.25 -6.83 3.47
CA LEU A 74 -11.66 -6.63 3.11
C LEU A 74 -11.81 -6.18 1.65
N GLY A 75 -11.00 -5.21 1.23
CA GLY A 75 -10.96 -4.75 -0.16
C GLY A 75 -10.58 -5.87 -1.12
N LEU A 76 -9.62 -6.71 -0.75
CA LEU A 76 -9.18 -7.86 -1.53
C LEU A 76 -10.29 -8.89 -1.73
N ILE A 77 -11.02 -9.23 -0.68
CA ILE A 77 -12.13 -10.20 -0.73
C ILE A 77 -13.26 -9.68 -1.64
N ASN A 78 -13.48 -8.37 -1.66
CA ASN A 78 -14.54 -7.74 -2.46
C ASN A 78 -14.10 -7.24 -3.85
N SER A 79 -12.83 -7.50 -4.21
CA SER A 79 -12.27 -7.14 -5.51
C SER A 79 -12.54 -8.20 -6.57
N SER A 80 -12.75 -7.76 -7.84
CA SER A 80 -13.00 -8.67 -8.97
C SER A 80 -11.84 -8.78 -9.96
N GLY A 81 -10.81 -7.92 -9.85
CA GLY A 81 -9.71 -7.84 -10.80
C GLY A 81 -8.77 -9.04 -10.78
N ASP A 82 -8.20 -9.41 -11.90
CA ASP A 82 -7.09 -10.35 -12.04
C ASP A 82 -5.76 -9.73 -11.59
N ILE A 83 -5.72 -8.40 -11.58
CA ILE A 83 -4.65 -7.58 -11.02
C ILE A 83 -5.23 -6.80 -9.84
N ILE A 84 -4.53 -6.87 -8.71
CA ILE A 84 -4.87 -6.16 -7.49
C ILE A 84 -3.82 -5.09 -7.25
N GLY A 85 -4.27 -3.87 -7.01
CA GLY A 85 -3.41 -2.75 -6.63
C GLY A 85 -3.78 -2.19 -5.27
N TRP A 86 -2.79 -1.57 -4.66
CA TRP A 86 -2.96 -0.72 -3.49
C TRP A 86 -2.29 0.62 -3.71
N LEU A 87 -2.98 1.66 -3.32
CA LEU A 87 -2.48 3.03 -3.26
C LEU A 87 -2.98 3.66 -1.96
N ASP A 88 -2.10 4.35 -1.25
CA ASP A 88 -2.50 5.13 -0.09
C ASP A 88 -3.44 6.28 -0.51
N SER A 89 -4.48 6.51 0.26
CA SER A 89 -5.57 7.44 -0.08
C SER A 89 -5.16 8.91 -0.22
N ASN A 90 -3.97 9.27 0.24
CA ASN A 90 -3.38 10.60 0.11
C ASN A 90 -2.23 10.67 -0.93
N MET A 91 -2.05 9.63 -1.72
CA MET A 91 -0.97 9.51 -2.71
C MET A 91 -1.48 9.57 -4.17
N GLY A 92 -2.56 10.29 -4.42
CA GLY A 92 -3.21 10.38 -5.74
C GLY A 92 -2.27 10.77 -6.88
N SER A 93 -1.31 11.67 -6.63
CA SER A 93 -0.32 12.09 -7.62
C SER A 93 0.52 10.93 -8.20
N LEU A 94 0.63 9.80 -7.47
CA LEU A 94 1.34 8.63 -7.94
C LEU A 94 0.51 7.73 -8.88
N ALA A 95 -0.77 8.03 -9.09
CA ALA A 95 -1.61 7.33 -10.07
C ALA A 95 -1.02 7.37 -11.49
N ILE A 96 -0.25 8.41 -11.82
CA ILE A 96 0.49 8.53 -13.09
C ILE A 96 1.50 7.38 -13.32
N LYS A 97 1.96 6.71 -12.26
CA LYS A 97 2.88 5.56 -12.36
C LYS A 97 2.19 4.24 -12.71
N PHE A 98 0.89 4.14 -12.52
CA PHE A 98 0.16 2.88 -12.71
C PHE A 98 0.20 2.33 -14.13
N PRO A 99 0.10 3.13 -15.21
CA PRO A 99 0.29 2.61 -16.58
C PRO A 99 1.63 1.90 -16.78
N GLU A 100 2.72 2.48 -16.25
CA GLU A 100 4.06 1.87 -16.28
C GLU A 100 4.07 0.56 -15.46
N MET A 101 3.50 0.57 -14.25
CA MET A 101 3.42 -0.62 -13.41
C MET A 101 2.63 -1.75 -14.09
N ILE A 102 1.51 -1.43 -14.74
CA ILE A 102 0.67 -2.40 -15.47
C ILE A 102 1.46 -3.06 -16.62
N SER A 103 2.28 -2.29 -17.34
CA SER A 103 3.12 -2.82 -18.42
C SER A 103 4.22 -3.77 -17.89
N LYS A 104 4.78 -3.48 -16.72
CA LYS A 104 5.82 -4.33 -16.09
C LYS A 104 5.26 -5.66 -15.56
N LEU A 105 3.96 -5.75 -15.27
CA LEU A 105 3.34 -7.01 -14.86
C LEU A 105 3.36 -8.09 -15.96
N ASP A 106 3.67 -7.77 -17.19
CA ASP A 106 3.87 -8.80 -18.22
C ASP A 106 5.05 -9.72 -17.86
N ASN A 107 6.07 -9.16 -17.22
CA ASN A 107 7.31 -9.85 -16.81
C ASN A 107 7.47 -9.98 -15.28
N ALA A 108 6.48 -9.61 -14.49
CA ALA A 108 6.50 -9.68 -13.03
C ALA A 108 5.20 -10.24 -12.48
N ASP A 109 5.23 -10.72 -11.25
CA ASP A 109 4.05 -11.12 -10.48
C ASP A 109 3.60 -9.99 -9.53
N ILE A 110 4.56 -9.20 -9.06
CA ILE A 110 4.35 -7.99 -8.25
C ILE A 110 5.21 -6.86 -8.84
N VAL A 111 4.62 -5.67 -8.97
CA VAL A 111 5.34 -4.43 -9.28
C VAL A 111 5.13 -3.46 -8.13
N LEU A 112 6.23 -3.00 -7.55
CA LEU A 112 6.27 -2.18 -6.34
C LEU A 112 6.85 -0.81 -6.68
N LEU A 113 6.26 0.28 -6.19
CA LEU A 113 6.93 1.58 -6.19
C LEU A 113 7.95 1.62 -5.04
N SER A 114 9.17 2.06 -5.33
CA SER A 114 10.29 2.02 -4.40
C SER A 114 10.99 3.37 -4.29
N ARG A 115 11.25 3.80 -3.05
CA ARG A 115 12.03 4.99 -2.71
C ARG A 115 13.53 4.73 -2.77
N TYR A 116 13.94 3.45 -2.76
CA TYR A 116 15.33 3.05 -2.49
C TYR A 116 16.03 2.40 -3.67
N VAL A 117 15.38 2.29 -4.82
CA VAL A 117 16.05 1.97 -6.10
C VAL A 117 16.59 3.21 -6.77
N SER A 118 17.47 3.05 -7.75
CA SER A 118 18.06 4.18 -8.51
C SER A 118 16.96 5.05 -9.11
N GLY A 119 16.99 6.36 -8.86
CA GLY A 119 15.95 7.33 -9.24
C GLY A 119 14.79 7.48 -8.23
N GLY A 120 14.75 6.64 -7.20
CA GLY A 120 13.80 6.80 -6.10
C GLY A 120 14.30 7.79 -5.04
N ARG A 121 13.38 8.49 -4.36
CA ARG A 121 13.69 9.47 -3.32
C ARG A 121 12.56 9.56 -2.31
N ASP A 122 12.91 9.95 -1.09
CA ASP A 122 11.99 10.18 0.01
C ASP A 122 12.16 11.62 0.49
N ASP A 123 11.20 12.50 0.16
CA ASP A 123 11.23 13.94 0.45
C ASP A 123 10.54 14.31 1.76
N ARG A 124 10.17 13.31 2.58
CA ARG A 124 9.61 13.55 3.92
C ARG A 124 10.63 14.16 4.87
N ASN A 125 10.17 14.50 6.09
CA ASN A 125 11.06 14.97 7.16
C ASN A 125 12.25 14.00 7.36
N ILE A 126 13.46 14.54 7.55
CA ILE A 126 14.72 13.78 7.63
C ILE A 126 14.70 12.69 8.70
N ILE A 127 14.07 12.94 9.85
CA ILE A 127 13.97 11.95 10.92
C ILE A 127 13.18 10.73 10.45
N ARG A 128 12.09 10.95 9.73
CA ARG A 128 11.25 9.88 9.16
C ARG A 128 11.99 9.11 8.07
N VAL A 129 12.72 9.81 7.22
CA VAL A 129 13.54 9.21 6.16
C VAL A 129 14.61 8.30 6.75
N VAL A 130 15.37 8.80 7.73
CA VAL A 130 16.43 8.02 8.38
C VAL A 130 15.86 6.80 9.09
N ALA A 131 14.79 6.97 9.85
CA ALA A 131 14.15 5.88 10.56
C ALA A 131 13.57 4.81 9.63
N SER A 132 12.87 5.24 8.58
CA SER A 132 12.30 4.33 7.57
C SER A 132 13.40 3.55 6.82
N ARG A 133 14.50 4.22 6.46
CA ARG A 133 15.65 3.60 5.80
C ARG A 133 16.38 2.61 6.72
N LEU A 134 16.52 2.94 8.00
CA LEU A 134 17.14 2.06 8.99
C LEU A 134 16.31 0.77 9.18
N ILE A 135 15.00 0.91 9.39
CA ILE A 135 14.08 -0.23 9.54
C ILE A 135 14.10 -1.09 8.27
N ASN A 136 14.04 -0.47 7.10
CA ASN A 136 14.06 -1.19 5.84
C ASN A 136 15.38 -1.95 5.61
N ASN A 137 16.53 -1.32 5.90
CA ASN A 137 17.84 -1.98 5.78
C ASN A 137 17.99 -3.13 6.77
N LEU A 138 17.50 -2.96 8.00
CA LEU A 138 17.46 -4.01 9.01
C LEU A 138 16.59 -5.19 8.54
N ALA A 139 15.41 -4.90 8.00
CA ALA A 139 14.52 -5.91 7.44
C ALA A 139 15.19 -6.69 6.30
N LYS A 140 15.81 -5.99 5.34
CA LYS A 140 16.56 -6.62 4.24
C LYS A 140 17.67 -7.54 4.75
N PHE A 141 18.44 -7.07 5.73
CA PHE A 141 19.56 -7.83 6.29
C PHE A 141 19.07 -9.11 7.00
N ILE A 142 18.09 -8.98 7.90
CA ILE A 142 17.53 -10.10 8.69
C ILE A 142 16.85 -11.12 7.77
N LEU A 143 16.03 -10.65 6.82
CA LEU A 143 15.25 -11.50 5.92
C LEU A 143 16.06 -11.99 4.71
N ARG A 144 17.26 -11.44 4.49
CA ARG A 144 18.07 -11.70 3.29
C ARG A 144 17.26 -11.50 2.01
N SER A 145 16.48 -10.42 1.97
CA SER A 145 15.61 -10.04 0.84
C SER A 145 16.39 -9.23 -0.20
N LYS A 146 16.06 -9.41 -1.47
CA LYS A 146 16.58 -8.61 -2.59
C LYS A 146 15.78 -7.33 -2.81
N ILE A 147 14.56 -7.25 -2.26
CA ILE A 147 13.68 -6.09 -2.38
C ILE A 147 14.31 -4.89 -1.67
N GLN A 148 14.36 -3.74 -2.36
CA GLN A 148 14.98 -2.53 -1.82
C GLN A 148 14.04 -1.78 -0.86
N ASP A 149 12.72 -1.80 -1.10
CA ASP A 149 11.71 -1.11 -0.29
C ASP A 149 10.60 -2.05 0.19
N LEU A 150 10.92 -2.85 1.22
CA LEU A 150 9.96 -3.77 1.85
C LEU A 150 8.80 -3.05 2.57
N SER A 151 8.94 -1.76 2.84
CA SER A 151 7.96 -0.96 3.55
C SER A 151 7.07 -0.11 2.64
N SER A 152 7.22 -0.24 1.33
CA SER A 152 6.34 0.47 0.39
C SER A 152 4.93 -0.11 0.41
N GLY A 153 3.94 0.79 0.51
CA GLY A 153 2.51 0.44 0.46
C GLY A 153 1.90 0.55 -0.93
N ILE A 154 2.68 0.87 -1.98
CA ILE A 154 2.12 1.13 -3.32
C ILE A 154 2.59 0.04 -4.27
N PHE A 155 1.65 -0.80 -4.71
CA PHE A 155 1.98 -1.93 -5.55
C PHE A 155 0.81 -2.35 -6.46
N LEU A 156 1.16 -3.10 -7.51
CA LEU A 156 0.25 -3.95 -8.29
C LEU A 156 0.73 -5.38 -8.23
N MET A 157 -0.17 -6.34 -8.08
CA MET A 157 0.14 -7.77 -8.13
C MET A 157 -0.87 -8.54 -8.98
N LYS A 158 -0.44 -9.62 -9.59
CA LYS A 158 -1.34 -10.61 -10.17
C LYS A 158 -2.09 -11.34 -9.04
N ARG A 159 -3.40 -11.54 -9.19
CA ARG A 159 -4.20 -12.26 -8.18
C ARG A 159 -3.66 -13.66 -7.86
N LYS A 160 -3.02 -14.33 -8.80
CA LYS A 160 -2.41 -15.65 -8.60
C LYS A 160 -1.38 -15.69 -7.46
N VAL A 161 -0.73 -14.55 -7.12
CA VAL A 161 0.20 -14.44 -5.97
C VAL A 161 -0.49 -14.88 -4.67
N LEU A 162 -1.79 -14.67 -4.55
CA LEU A 162 -2.57 -15.07 -3.37
C LEU A 162 -2.70 -16.59 -3.19
N LEU A 163 -2.42 -17.38 -4.22
CA LEU A 163 -2.34 -18.84 -4.10
C LEU A 163 -1.09 -19.26 -3.31
N ASP A 164 -0.05 -18.44 -3.34
CA ASP A 164 1.21 -18.69 -2.65
C ASP A 164 1.26 -18.03 -1.28
N VAL A 165 0.74 -16.79 -1.18
CA VAL A 165 0.83 -15.96 0.02
C VAL A 165 -0.41 -15.09 0.18
N VAL A 166 -1.07 -15.20 1.33
CA VAL A 166 -2.18 -14.31 1.72
C VAL A 166 -1.64 -13.27 2.72
N PRO A 167 -1.91 -11.98 2.52
CA PRO A 167 -1.53 -10.95 3.49
C PRO A 167 -2.20 -11.19 4.85
N VAL A 168 -1.48 -10.92 5.94
CA VAL A 168 -2.06 -11.04 7.28
C VAL A 168 -3.03 -9.90 7.56
N ALA A 169 -4.13 -10.18 8.25
CA ALA A 169 -5.19 -9.21 8.55
C ALA A 169 -4.88 -8.30 9.75
N SER A 170 -3.64 -8.28 10.24
CA SER A 170 -3.26 -7.55 11.46
C SER A 170 -2.02 -6.70 11.24
N GLY A 171 -2.00 -5.56 11.90
CA GLY A 171 -0.89 -4.61 11.83
C GLY A 171 -1.19 -3.39 10.98
N HIS A 172 -0.22 -2.49 10.93
CA HIS A 172 -0.24 -1.27 10.12
C HIS A 172 0.54 -1.52 8.81
N GLY A 173 1.55 -0.71 8.48
CA GLY A 173 2.40 -0.90 7.29
C GLY A 173 3.34 -2.11 7.34
N GLU A 174 3.64 -2.63 8.54
CA GLU A 174 4.57 -3.75 8.73
C GLU A 174 4.09 -5.08 8.15
N PHE A 175 2.78 -5.24 7.89
CA PHE A 175 2.27 -6.45 7.22
C PHE A 175 2.82 -6.61 5.80
N MET A 176 3.14 -5.49 5.13
CA MET A 176 3.74 -5.51 3.79
C MET A 176 5.12 -6.16 3.78
N VAL A 177 5.92 -5.93 4.83
CA VAL A 177 7.24 -6.55 4.95
C VAL A 177 7.13 -8.09 4.95
N GLU A 178 6.19 -8.63 5.74
CA GLU A 178 5.94 -10.07 5.79
C GLU A 178 5.40 -10.59 4.45
N PHE A 179 4.44 -9.89 3.86
CA PHE A 179 3.83 -10.27 2.59
C PHE A 179 4.85 -10.32 1.44
N LEU A 180 5.59 -9.24 1.23
CA LEU A 180 6.59 -9.15 0.16
C LEU A 180 7.72 -10.17 0.35
N TYR A 181 8.21 -10.34 1.57
CA TYR A 181 9.22 -11.33 1.87
C TYR A 181 8.75 -12.76 1.55
N LYS A 182 7.54 -13.13 1.98
CA LYS A 182 6.97 -14.45 1.69
C LYS A 182 6.74 -14.66 0.20
N ALA A 183 6.25 -13.64 -0.50
CA ALA A 183 6.07 -13.69 -1.96
C ALA A 183 7.42 -13.93 -2.68
N GLU A 184 8.47 -13.20 -2.28
CA GLU A 184 9.83 -13.41 -2.78
C GLU A 184 10.32 -14.85 -2.51
N LYS A 185 10.13 -15.37 -1.30
CA LYS A 185 10.54 -16.73 -0.93
C LYS A 185 9.78 -17.85 -1.65
N LYS A 186 8.55 -17.58 -2.06
CA LYS A 186 7.75 -18.49 -2.89
C LYS A 186 8.11 -18.41 -4.38
N GLY A 187 9.09 -17.58 -4.76
CA GLY A 187 9.58 -17.47 -6.13
C GLY A 187 8.79 -16.51 -7.01
N ASN A 188 7.91 -15.70 -6.43
CA ASN A 188 7.23 -14.65 -7.20
C ASN A 188 8.24 -13.62 -7.69
N ASN A 189 8.15 -13.24 -8.96
CA ASN A 189 9.02 -12.22 -9.55
C ASN A 189 8.52 -10.82 -9.16
N ILE A 190 9.38 -10.05 -8.46
CA ILE A 190 9.07 -8.71 -7.96
C ILE A 190 9.95 -7.70 -8.66
N ILE A 191 9.33 -6.70 -9.31
CA ILE A 191 10.01 -5.57 -9.94
C ILE A 191 9.72 -4.31 -9.14
N GLU A 192 10.76 -3.51 -8.90
CA GLU A 192 10.66 -2.21 -8.23
C GLU A 192 10.83 -1.09 -9.26
N ILE A 193 9.94 -0.09 -9.20
CA ILE A 193 9.95 1.11 -10.04
C ILE A 193 10.24 2.31 -9.14
N PRO A 194 11.17 3.21 -9.52
CA PRO A 194 11.48 4.36 -8.70
C PRO A 194 10.32 5.36 -8.62
N TYR A 195 10.10 5.92 -7.43
CA TYR A 195 9.25 7.07 -7.23
C TYR A 195 9.83 8.04 -6.20
N VAL A 196 9.38 9.28 -6.27
CA VAL A 196 9.67 10.29 -5.27
C VAL A 196 8.48 10.35 -4.31
N HIS A 197 8.72 10.00 -3.04
CA HIS A 197 7.71 10.17 -2.01
C HIS A 197 7.55 11.66 -1.72
N PRO A 198 6.34 12.23 -1.89
CA PRO A 198 6.15 13.66 -1.69
C PRO A 198 6.38 14.06 -0.23
N VAL A 199 6.61 15.35 -0.02
CA VAL A 199 6.61 15.95 1.32
C VAL A 199 5.24 15.74 1.95
N ASP A 200 5.20 15.40 3.24
CA ASP A 200 3.94 15.29 3.97
C ASP A 200 3.23 16.64 3.96
N ILE A 201 2.05 16.71 3.35
CA ILE A 201 1.23 17.94 3.27
C ILE A 201 0.57 18.23 4.63
N GLU A 202 0.39 17.20 5.45
CA GLU A 202 -0.20 17.31 6.78
C GLU A 202 0.88 17.39 7.86
N GLU A 203 0.87 18.46 8.65
CA GLU A 203 1.74 18.63 9.84
C GLU A 203 1.57 17.49 10.85
N ASN A 204 0.44 16.78 10.82
CA ASN A 204 0.09 15.67 11.71
C ASN A 204 0.03 14.33 10.97
N SER A 205 1.17 13.78 10.63
CA SER A 205 1.21 12.41 10.12
C SER A 205 0.62 11.41 11.13
N LYS A 206 -0.36 10.63 10.70
CA LYS A 206 -1.01 9.57 11.48
C LYS A 206 -0.03 8.53 12.02
N SER A 207 1.10 8.33 11.37
CA SER A 207 2.15 7.38 11.75
C SER A 207 3.17 7.94 12.74
N PHE A 208 3.19 9.27 13.01
CA PHE A 208 4.26 9.91 13.77
C PHE A 208 3.81 11.05 14.70
N PRO A 209 2.77 10.85 15.53
CA PRO A 209 2.27 11.93 16.38
C PRO A 209 3.20 12.24 17.57
N ASN A 210 4.01 11.28 18.03
CA ASN A 210 4.99 11.48 19.12
C ASN A 210 6.05 10.35 19.13
N LEU A 211 7.17 10.61 19.87
CA LEU A 211 8.30 9.68 20.00
C LEU A 211 7.89 8.30 20.55
N GLY A 212 6.97 8.24 21.53
CA GLY A 212 6.52 6.98 22.11
C GLY A 212 5.81 6.09 21.10
N ARG A 213 4.93 6.66 20.27
CA ARG A 213 4.23 5.93 19.21
C ARG A 213 5.19 5.48 18.10
N PHE A 214 6.21 6.28 17.81
CA PHE A 214 7.27 5.90 16.87
C PHE A 214 8.06 4.68 17.36
N LEU A 215 8.51 4.67 18.61
CA LEU A 215 9.22 3.54 19.20
C LEU A 215 8.35 2.28 19.24
N LEU A 216 7.07 2.43 19.56
CA LEU A 216 6.10 1.34 19.53
C LEU A 216 5.91 0.75 18.13
N LEU A 217 5.78 1.59 17.11
CA LEU A 217 5.71 1.13 15.71
C LEU A 217 7.00 0.42 15.30
N GLY A 218 8.16 0.96 15.64
CA GLY A 218 9.46 0.31 15.41
C GLY A 218 9.53 -1.08 16.06
N PHE A 219 9.05 -1.22 17.29
CA PHE A 219 8.95 -2.52 17.96
C PHE A 219 8.04 -3.50 17.22
N PHE A 220 6.87 -3.07 16.74
CA PHE A 220 5.99 -3.91 15.94
C PHE A 220 6.63 -4.33 14.60
N TYR A 221 7.39 -3.46 13.95
CA TYR A 221 8.16 -3.84 12.77
C TYR A 221 9.16 -4.95 13.09
N ILE A 222 9.92 -4.83 14.17
CA ILE A 222 10.88 -5.85 14.60
C ILE A 222 10.17 -7.17 14.91
N LEU A 223 9.07 -7.14 15.68
CA LEU A 223 8.27 -8.34 15.95
C LEU A 223 7.79 -9.00 14.66
N ARG A 224 7.34 -8.20 13.69
CA ARG A 224 6.87 -8.72 12.40
C ARG A 224 8.00 -9.39 11.62
N LEU A 225 9.22 -8.87 11.67
CA LEU A 225 10.39 -9.52 11.05
C LEU A 225 10.61 -10.92 11.59
N PHE A 226 10.56 -11.10 12.90
CA PHE A 226 10.67 -12.44 13.51
C PHE A 226 9.48 -13.33 13.11
N GLN A 227 8.28 -12.83 13.15
CA GLN A 227 7.10 -13.58 12.72
C GLN A 227 7.20 -14.02 11.25
N ALA A 228 7.71 -13.16 10.36
CA ALA A 228 7.89 -13.47 8.95
C ALA A 228 8.84 -14.67 8.72
N ILE A 229 9.84 -14.84 9.59
CA ILE A 229 10.79 -15.96 9.51
C ILE A 229 10.15 -17.28 10.00
N PHE A 230 9.39 -17.22 11.09
CA PHE A 230 8.90 -18.42 11.79
C PHE A 230 7.49 -18.86 11.36
N ARG A 231 6.69 -17.99 10.78
CA ARG A 231 5.40 -18.35 10.21
C ARG A 231 5.61 -18.97 8.81
N ARG A 232 5.41 -20.26 8.72
CA ARG A 232 5.36 -20.98 7.44
C ARG A 232 4.04 -20.74 6.72
#